data_809793cc1a1dbe61a5bf4ca4fffd6076
#
_entry.id   809793cc1a1dbe61a5bf4ca4fffd6076
#
_cell.length_a   1.000
_cell.length_b   1.000
_cell.length_c   1.000
_cell.angle_alpha   90.00
_cell.angle_beta   90.00
_cell.angle_gamma   90.00
#
_symmetry.space_group_name_H-M   'P 1'
#
loop_
_entity.id
_entity.type
_entity.pdbx_description
1 polymer ?
#
loop_
_entity_poly.entity_id
_entity_poly.type
_entity_poly.pdbx_seq_one_letter_code
_entity_poly.pdbx_strand_id
1 'polypeptide(L)'
;MTLELAYLSLSRVRDSVDSQATNHANGLQADQPVRHAHVIVGVTAPQFVSHSLTRHVPRSIAVPRAGELHLWRFRCEWLPVAVQEGDTWLSKAERERARLHPNSALRKRFISARVVTRWIVANLFDCDPRAVDLQDDGNEKLRARHPHDGRGITIDIAYGGIWIVVGVASATLGLSVVAPSPGAALDDTPQESRRRARYGSLCNALRYAPADIDLCLLSSDATASAFDLAEHGQWHVLDLPMSGKIRAAVALAQPVTHVHAFGWPKALVFGKPGA
;
A
#
# COMPACT_ATOMS: atom_id res chain seq x y z
N MET A 1 -7.39 -23.92 4.21
CA MET A 1 -8.47 -23.20 4.87
C MET A 1 -7.90 -21.97 5.53
N THR A 2 -7.58 -20.86 4.79
CA THR A 2 -7.05 -19.62 5.41
C THR A 2 -6.63 -18.53 4.40
N LEU A 3 -7.43 -18.31 3.36
CA LEU A 3 -7.35 -17.12 2.52
C LEU A 3 -8.72 -16.44 2.39
N GLU A 4 -9.70 -16.92 3.16
CA GLU A 4 -11.09 -16.44 3.09
C GLU A 4 -11.37 -15.15 3.86
N LEU A 5 -10.56 -14.77 4.84
CA LEU A 5 -10.89 -13.61 5.67
C LEU A 5 -10.65 -12.25 4.99
N ALA A 6 -9.72 -12.16 4.04
CA ALA A 6 -9.59 -10.96 3.22
C ALA A 6 -10.64 -10.91 2.09
N TYR A 7 -11.14 -12.08 1.66
CA TYR A 7 -12.20 -12.18 0.66
C TYR A 7 -13.59 -11.98 1.26
N LEU A 8 -13.80 -12.33 2.53
CA LEU A 8 -15.07 -12.15 3.24
C LEU A 8 -15.39 -10.68 3.55
N SER A 9 -14.41 -9.81 3.58
CA SER A 9 -14.68 -8.37 3.71
C SER A 9 -15.19 -7.76 2.40
N LEU A 10 -14.83 -8.33 1.25
CA LEU A 10 -15.30 -7.88 -0.07
C LEU A 10 -16.61 -8.54 -0.51
N SER A 11 -16.92 -9.76 -0.02
CA SER A 11 -18.19 -10.43 -0.35
C SER A 11 -19.37 -9.90 0.46
N ARG A 12 -19.17 -9.41 1.69
CA ARG A 12 -20.25 -8.79 2.50
C ARG A 12 -20.77 -7.46 1.94
N VAL A 13 -20.00 -6.79 1.08
CA VAL A 13 -20.48 -5.58 0.39
C VAL A 13 -21.40 -5.92 -0.78
N ARG A 14 -21.32 -7.13 -1.34
CA ARG A 14 -22.14 -7.53 -2.48
C ARG A 14 -23.57 -7.90 -2.12
N ASP A 15 -23.80 -8.46 -0.93
CA ASP A 15 -25.12 -8.95 -0.52
C ASP A 15 -26.03 -7.88 0.10
N SER A 16 -25.53 -6.66 0.34
CA SER A 16 -26.34 -5.56 0.90
C SER A 16 -26.96 -4.63 -0.17
N VAL A 17 -26.64 -4.80 -1.44
CA VAL A 17 -27.11 -3.93 -2.52
C VAL A 17 -28.44 -4.40 -3.14
N ASP A 18 -28.78 -5.68 -3.00
CA ASP A 18 -29.97 -6.25 -3.66
C ASP A 18 -31.28 -6.20 -2.85
N SER A 19 -31.30 -5.60 -1.65
CA SER A 19 -32.50 -5.64 -0.79
C SER A 19 -33.25 -4.32 -0.60
N GLN A 20 -32.88 -3.22 -1.28
CA GLN A 20 -33.59 -1.94 -1.12
C GLN A 20 -34.02 -1.28 -2.45
N ALA A 21 -34.62 -2.01 -3.31
CA ALA A 21 -35.27 -1.45 -4.51
C ALA A 21 -36.77 -1.69 -4.47
N THR A 22 -37.51 -1.02 -3.57
CA THR A 22 -38.92 -0.70 -3.78
C THR A 22 -39.35 0.43 -2.86
N ASN A 23 -39.97 1.45 -3.51
CA ASN A 23 -40.75 2.57 -2.98
C ASN A 23 -39.99 3.83 -2.53
N HIS A 24 -39.91 4.85 -3.40
CA HIS A 24 -40.79 6.04 -3.32
C HIS A 24 -40.59 6.94 -4.56
N ALA A 25 -41.65 7.16 -5.28
CA ALA A 25 -41.74 8.16 -6.35
C ALA A 25 -41.93 9.57 -5.73
N ASN A 26 -41.42 10.57 -6.47
CA ASN A 26 -41.69 12.01 -6.41
C ASN A 26 -40.67 12.87 -5.64
N GLY A 27 -39.82 13.48 -6.43
CA GLY A 27 -39.03 14.66 -6.15
C GLY A 27 -38.10 14.92 -7.34
N LEU A 28 -38.45 15.89 -8.17
CA LEU A 28 -37.56 16.42 -9.22
C LEU A 28 -36.25 16.89 -8.60
N GLN A 29 -35.31 15.97 -8.47
CA GLN A 29 -33.90 16.30 -8.21
C GLN A 29 -33.25 16.54 -9.57
N ALA A 30 -32.77 17.76 -9.79
CA ALA A 30 -31.95 18.10 -10.94
C ALA A 30 -30.88 17.04 -11.14
N ASP A 31 -30.84 16.47 -12.34
CA ASP A 31 -29.87 15.50 -12.80
C ASP A 31 -28.45 16.12 -12.70
N GLN A 32 -27.79 15.96 -11.56
CA GLN A 32 -26.40 16.31 -11.47
C GLN A 32 -25.63 15.30 -12.29
N PRO A 33 -24.83 15.74 -13.27
CA PRO A 33 -24.07 14.82 -14.10
C PRO A 33 -23.20 13.94 -13.19
N VAL A 34 -23.38 12.63 -13.27
CA VAL A 34 -22.52 11.66 -12.61
C VAL A 34 -21.11 11.92 -13.10
N ARG A 35 -20.29 12.49 -12.25
CA ARG A 35 -18.87 12.74 -12.56
C ARG A 35 -18.16 11.40 -12.52
N HIS A 36 -17.77 10.91 -13.68
CA HIS A 36 -16.97 9.70 -13.81
C HIS A 36 -15.51 10.01 -13.53
N ALA A 37 -14.78 9.01 -13.01
CA ALA A 37 -13.34 9.09 -12.89
C ALA A 37 -12.68 9.28 -14.26
N HIS A 38 -11.70 10.16 -14.35
CA HIS A 38 -10.94 10.42 -15.59
C HIS A 38 -9.48 10.06 -15.42
N VAL A 39 -8.89 9.45 -16.47
CA VAL A 39 -7.43 9.25 -16.54
C VAL A 39 -6.77 10.55 -16.99
N ILE A 40 -5.77 10.98 -16.23
CA ILE A 40 -4.93 12.11 -16.61
C ILE A 40 -3.80 11.58 -17.48
N VAL A 41 -3.72 12.08 -18.71
CA VAL A 41 -2.72 11.68 -19.71
C VAL A 41 -1.41 12.44 -19.48
N GLY A 42 -0.27 11.80 -19.77
CA GLY A 42 1.04 12.46 -19.75
C GLY A 42 1.76 12.43 -18.40
N VAL A 43 1.38 11.52 -17.52
CA VAL A 43 2.09 11.32 -16.24
C VAL A 43 3.48 10.78 -16.48
N THR A 44 4.49 11.52 -16.02
CA THR A 44 5.89 11.07 -16.11
C THR A 44 6.16 10.04 -15.02
N ALA A 45 6.80 8.92 -15.39
CA ALA A 45 7.24 7.93 -14.42
C ALA A 45 8.30 8.55 -13.48
N PRO A 46 8.23 8.30 -12.16
CA PRO A 46 9.18 8.84 -11.21
C PRO A 46 10.57 8.22 -11.39
N GLN A 47 11.59 8.95 -10.96
CA GLN A 47 12.93 8.41 -10.83
C GLN A 47 12.96 7.37 -9.72
N PHE A 48 13.31 6.13 -10.07
CA PHE A 48 13.38 5.02 -9.13
C PHE A 48 14.84 4.75 -8.73
N VAL A 49 15.16 4.98 -7.47
CA VAL A 49 16.51 4.80 -6.93
C VAL A 49 16.51 3.56 -6.03
N SER A 50 17.17 2.49 -6.49
CA SER A 50 17.28 1.24 -5.74
C SER A 50 18.40 1.30 -4.72
N HIS A 51 18.10 0.89 -3.50
CA HIS A 51 19.04 0.75 -2.39
C HIS A 51 19.12 -0.70 -1.92
N SER A 52 20.29 -1.11 -1.46
CA SER A 52 20.44 -2.40 -0.79
C SER A 52 19.67 -2.40 0.53
N LEU A 53 19.01 -3.52 0.84
CA LEU A 53 18.39 -3.71 2.14
C LEU A 53 19.47 -4.08 3.16
N THR A 54 19.87 -3.14 3.99
CA THR A 54 20.88 -3.29 5.03
C THR A 54 20.29 -3.00 6.41
N ARG A 55 21.01 -3.33 7.47
CA ARG A 55 20.58 -3.03 8.85
C ARG A 55 20.72 -1.55 9.23
N HIS A 56 21.27 -0.75 8.33
CA HIS A 56 21.42 0.69 8.52
C HIS A 56 20.78 1.42 7.34
N VAL A 57 19.89 2.35 7.62
CA VAL A 57 19.39 3.30 6.62
C VAL A 57 20.50 4.31 6.37
N PRO A 58 20.82 4.62 5.10
CA PRO A 58 21.80 5.67 4.83
C PRO A 58 21.37 6.99 5.48
N ARG A 59 22.26 7.66 6.17
CA ARG A 59 21.98 8.96 6.83
C ARG A 59 21.54 10.05 5.87
N SER A 60 21.79 9.88 4.58
CA SER A 60 21.32 10.77 3.51
C SER A 60 19.81 10.64 3.21
N ILE A 61 19.16 9.60 3.74
CA ILE A 61 17.72 9.38 3.56
C ILE A 61 16.99 10.09 4.70
N ALA A 62 16.46 11.24 4.37
CA ALA A 62 15.65 12.05 5.27
C ALA A 62 14.18 11.63 5.24
N VAL A 63 13.36 12.25 6.08
CA VAL A 63 11.89 12.13 6.02
C VAL A 63 11.39 12.50 4.62
N PRO A 64 10.53 11.68 3.98
CA PRO A 64 10.05 11.96 2.62
C PRO A 64 9.31 13.29 2.55
N ARG A 65 9.68 14.09 1.54
CA ARG A 65 9.04 15.37 1.22
C ARG A 65 7.90 15.18 0.23
N ALA A 66 7.19 16.24 -0.07
CA ALA A 66 6.23 16.22 -1.18
C ALA A 66 6.91 15.77 -2.47
N GLY A 67 6.29 14.83 -3.19
CA GLY A 67 6.87 14.22 -4.39
C GLY A 67 7.84 13.07 -4.16
N GLU A 68 8.15 12.73 -2.91
CA GLU A 68 9.02 11.60 -2.56
C GLU A 68 8.21 10.43 -1.96
N LEU A 69 8.58 9.23 -2.37
CA LEU A 69 8.06 7.98 -1.84
C LEU A 69 9.23 7.09 -1.42
N HIS A 70 9.19 6.60 -0.21
CA HIS A 70 10.14 5.61 0.27
C HIS A 70 9.46 4.25 0.38
N LEU A 71 10.11 3.19 -0.13
CA LEU A 71 9.60 1.83 -0.17
C LEU A 71 10.62 0.86 0.42
N TRP A 72 10.18 -0.07 1.25
CA TRP A 72 10.98 -1.20 1.74
C TRP A 72 10.31 -2.50 1.36
N ARG A 73 11.08 -3.41 0.75
CA ARG A 73 10.64 -4.75 0.38
C ARG A 73 11.52 -5.79 1.06
N PHE A 74 10.94 -6.63 1.86
CA PHE A 74 11.65 -7.66 2.61
C PHE A 74 10.78 -8.90 2.86
N ARG A 75 11.41 -9.97 3.33
CA ARG A 75 10.73 -11.19 3.79
C ARG A 75 10.61 -11.18 5.30
N CYS A 76 9.70 -11.95 5.87
CA CYS A 76 9.48 -11.98 7.32
C CYS A 76 10.69 -12.51 8.12
N GLU A 77 11.64 -13.18 7.47
CA GLU A 77 12.90 -13.65 8.07
C GLU A 77 13.93 -12.53 8.20
N TRP A 78 13.79 -11.48 7.41
CA TRP A 78 14.70 -10.35 7.48
C TRP A 78 14.27 -9.40 8.59
N LEU A 79 15.14 -9.23 9.58
CA LEU A 79 15.00 -8.24 10.64
C LEU A 79 16.28 -7.43 10.76
N PRO A 80 16.20 -6.14 11.07
CA PRO A 80 17.37 -5.28 11.27
C PRO A 80 18.11 -5.62 12.57
N VAL A 81 17.44 -6.30 13.51
CA VAL A 81 17.93 -6.67 14.84
C VAL A 81 17.57 -8.10 15.20
N ALA A 82 18.06 -8.61 16.31
CA ALA A 82 17.64 -9.90 16.84
C ALA A 82 16.15 -9.88 17.22
N VAL A 83 15.48 -11.04 17.08
CA VAL A 83 14.03 -11.17 17.33
C VAL A 83 13.66 -10.66 18.73
N GLN A 84 14.44 -11.08 19.76
CA GLN A 84 14.20 -10.70 21.15
C GLN A 84 14.26 -9.19 21.37
N GLU A 85 15.19 -8.51 20.69
CA GLU A 85 15.30 -7.07 20.73
C GLU A 85 14.13 -6.41 20.04
N GLY A 86 13.78 -6.86 18.83
CA GLY A 86 12.64 -6.36 18.06
C GLY A 86 11.33 -6.46 18.83
N ASP A 87 11.10 -7.55 19.55
CA ASP A 87 9.90 -7.73 20.38
C ASP A 87 9.76 -6.67 21.48
N THR A 88 10.88 -6.12 21.97
CA THR A 88 10.85 -5.04 22.98
C THR A 88 10.38 -3.71 22.42
N TRP A 89 10.44 -3.51 21.11
CA TRP A 89 10.01 -2.27 20.45
C TRP A 89 8.49 -2.19 20.28
N LEU A 90 7.81 -3.33 20.26
CA LEU A 90 6.37 -3.37 20.04
C LEU A 90 5.59 -2.76 21.22
N SER A 91 4.56 -1.98 20.91
CA SER A 91 3.61 -1.49 21.89
C SER A 91 2.77 -2.63 22.47
N LYS A 92 2.09 -2.39 23.60
CA LYS A 92 1.16 -3.35 24.18
C LYS A 92 0.06 -3.73 23.18
N ALA A 93 -0.52 -2.75 22.50
CA ALA A 93 -1.57 -2.97 21.52
C ALA A 93 -1.09 -3.82 20.32
N GLU A 94 0.14 -3.57 19.82
CA GLU A 94 0.71 -4.39 18.74
C GLU A 94 0.94 -5.84 19.18
N ARG A 95 1.42 -6.07 20.40
CA ARG A 95 1.57 -7.43 20.95
C ARG A 95 0.22 -8.15 21.14
N GLU A 96 -0.79 -7.45 21.59
CA GLU A 96 -2.15 -8.01 21.72
C GLU A 96 -2.72 -8.35 20.34
N ARG A 97 -2.60 -7.44 19.36
CA ARG A 97 -3.03 -7.70 17.99
C ARG A 97 -2.28 -8.88 17.35
N ALA A 98 -1.00 -9.01 17.61
CA ALA A 98 -0.21 -10.15 17.13
C ALA A 98 -0.78 -11.50 17.66
N ARG A 99 -1.27 -11.54 18.91
CA ARG A 99 -1.85 -12.74 19.50
C ARG A 99 -3.18 -13.16 18.85
N LEU A 100 -3.91 -12.20 18.26
CA LEU A 100 -5.19 -12.47 17.60
C LEU A 100 -5.02 -13.16 16.22
N HIS A 101 -3.81 -13.20 15.65
CA HIS A 101 -3.59 -13.90 14.39
C HIS A 101 -3.79 -15.42 14.57
N PRO A 102 -4.54 -16.04 13.64
CA PRO A 102 -5.00 -17.43 13.79
C PRO A 102 -3.87 -18.48 13.72
N ASN A 103 -2.74 -18.13 13.14
CA ASN A 103 -1.59 -19.05 13.06
C ASN A 103 -0.25 -18.33 13.29
N SER A 104 0.78 -19.13 13.58
CA SER A 104 2.13 -18.63 13.90
C SER A 104 2.80 -17.90 12.74
N ALA A 105 2.55 -18.31 11.50
CA ALA A 105 3.15 -17.69 10.32
C ALA A 105 2.59 -16.26 10.11
N LEU A 106 1.28 -16.07 10.23
CA LEU A 106 0.66 -14.74 10.17
C LEU A 106 1.11 -13.86 11.32
N ARG A 107 1.19 -14.42 12.54
CA ARG A 107 1.72 -13.72 13.71
C ARG A 107 3.15 -13.25 13.48
N LYS A 108 4.05 -14.15 13.04
CA LYS A 108 5.44 -13.82 12.73
C LYS A 108 5.52 -12.70 11.69
N ARG A 109 4.70 -12.80 10.64
CA ARG A 109 4.66 -11.83 9.55
C ARG A 109 4.22 -10.44 10.04
N PHE A 110 3.18 -10.37 10.86
CA PHE A 110 2.71 -9.13 11.48
C PHE A 110 3.80 -8.51 12.38
N ILE A 111 4.41 -9.31 13.28
CA ILE A 111 5.48 -8.85 14.16
C ILE A 111 6.66 -8.30 13.35
N SER A 112 7.13 -9.06 12.34
CA SER A 112 8.24 -8.62 11.48
C SER A 112 7.93 -7.30 10.78
N ALA A 113 6.71 -7.15 10.26
CA ALA A 113 6.28 -5.90 9.63
C ALA A 113 6.33 -4.72 10.60
N ARG A 114 5.82 -4.89 11.83
CA ARG A 114 5.78 -3.82 12.84
C ARG A 114 7.18 -3.45 13.34
N VAL A 115 8.02 -4.44 13.62
CA VAL A 115 9.43 -4.22 14.05
C VAL A 115 10.20 -3.44 12.99
N VAL A 116 10.09 -3.86 11.71
CA VAL A 116 10.76 -3.17 10.60
C VAL A 116 10.19 -1.77 10.40
N THR A 117 8.87 -1.58 10.51
CA THR A 117 8.26 -0.25 10.41
C THR A 117 8.78 0.69 11.50
N ARG A 118 8.86 0.23 12.76
CA ARG A 118 9.42 1.04 13.85
C ARG A 118 10.88 1.39 13.60
N TRP A 119 11.67 0.44 13.13
CA TRP A 119 13.05 0.67 12.74
C TRP A 119 13.18 1.71 11.60
N ILE A 120 12.34 1.62 10.56
CA ILE A 120 12.32 2.60 9.47
C ILE A 120 12.03 4.00 10.02
N VAL A 121 10.95 4.15 10.79
CA VAL A 121 10.54 5.45 11.33
C VAL A 121 11.57 6.02 12.28
N ALA A 122 12.16 5.19 13.14
CA ALA A 122 13.22 5.58 14.06
C ALA A 122 14.44 6.14 13.33
N ASN A 123 14.85 5.48 12.22
CA ASN A 123 15.96 5.99 11.39
C ASN A 123 15.58 7.30 10.66
N LEU A 124 14.34 7.46 10.20
CA LEU A 124 13.88 8.68 9.55
C LEU A 124 13.77 9.86 10.53
N PHE A 125 13.45 9.57 11.79
CA PHE A 125 13.24 10.57 12.84
C PHE A 125 14.45 10.74 13.77
N ASP A 126 15.52 9.98 13.55
CA ASP A 126 16.70 9.95 14.40
C ASP A 126 16.35 9.76 15.88
N CYS A 127 15.53 8.74 16.18
CA CYS A 127 15.08 8.44 17.54
C CYS A 127 15.16 6.94 17.86
N ASP A 128 14.94 6.58 19.14
CA ASP A 128 14.85 5.17 19.54
C ASP A 128 13.59 4.52 18.95
N PRO A 129 13.64 3.28 18.41
CA PRO A 129 12.48 2.57 17.91
C PRO A 129 11.34 2.38 18.92
N ARG A 130 11.68 2.35 20.23
CA ARG A 130 10.69 2.30 21.32
C ARG A 130 9.94 3.62 21.50
N ALA A 131 10.59 4.73 21.17
CA ALA A 131 10.01 6.07 21.26
C ALA A 131 9.11 6.42 20.06
N VAL A 132 9.11 5.60 19.01
CA VAL A 132 8.26 5.83 17.84
C VAL A 132 6.80 5.69 18.24
N ASP A 133 6.03 6.77 18.09
CA ASP A 133 4.56 6.76 18.23
C ASP A 133 3.92 6.42 16.88
N LEU A 134 3.53 5.15 16.74
CA LEU A 134 2.76 4.68 15.58
C LEU A 134 1.29 4.73 15.93
N GLN A 135 0.60 5.71 15.38
CA GLN A 135 -0.85 5.82 15.48
C GLN A 135 -1.48 4.89 14.43
N ASP A 136 -2.13 3.83 14.92
CA ASP A 136 -2.84 2.85 14.10
C ASP A 136 -4.35 3.13 14.19
N ASP A 137 -4.97 3.42 13.07
CA ASP A 137 -6.41 3.69 13.00
C ASP A 137 -7.28 2.41 12.94
N GLY A 138 -6.68 1.25 13.20
CA GLY A 138 -7.36 -0.06 13.18
C GLY A 138 -7.39 -0.74 11.81
N ASN A 139 -7.14 -0.03 10.72
CA ASN A 139 -7.17 -0.55 9.34
C ASN A 139 -5.76 -0.66 8.70
N GLU A 140 -4.74 -0.90 9.54
CA GLU A 140 -3.33 -1.03 9.14
C GLU A 140 -2.67 0.24 8.58
N LYS A 141 -3.40 1.34 8.42
CA LYS A 141 -2.79 2.63 8.13
C LYS A 141 -2.14 3.19 9.37
N LEU A 142 -0.87 3.45 9.21
CA LEU A 142 -0.04 3.99 10.26
C LEU A 142 0.29 5.44 9.96
N ARG A 143 0.28 6.23 11.02
CA ARG A 143 0.84 7.58 11.01
C ARG A 143 1.89 7.68 12.07
N ALA A 144 2.95 8.39 11.78
CA ALA A 144 3.93 8.76 12.79
C ALA A 144 4.21 10.26 12.71
N ARG A 145 4.51 10.87 13.85
CA ARG A 145 4.90 12.28 13.93
C ARG A 145 6.31 12.37 14.45
N HIS A 146 7.09 13.24 13.83
CA HIS A 146 8.43 13.54 14.29
C HIS A 146 8.36 14.21 15.66
N PRO A 147 9.11 13.73 16.67
CA PRO A 147 8.96 14.15 18.06
C PRO A 147 9.31 15.62 18.29
N HIS A 148 10.19 16.21 17.47
CA HIS A 148 10.69 17.58 17.68
C HIS A 148 10.01 18.62 16.80
N ASP A 149 9.70 18.32 15.54
CA ASP A 149 9.17 19.30 14.58
C ASP A 149 7.72 19.05 14.16
N GLY A 150 7.11 17.98 14.67
CA GLY A 150 5.71 17.64 14.43
C GLY A 150 5.38 17.20 13.00
N ARG A 151 6.38 17.10 12.08
CA ARG A 151 6.16 16.61 10.72
C ARG A 151 5.56 15.21 10.76
N GLY A 152 4.46 15.03 10.05
CA GLY A 152 3.76 13.76 9.94
C GLY A 152 4.21 12.97 8.71
N ILE A 153 4.27 11.66 8.86
CA ILE A 153 4.37 10.71 7.74
C ILE A 153 3.22 9.72 7.78
N THR A 154 2.80 9.31 6.61
CA THR A 154 1.83 8.23 6.43
C THR A 154 2.58 6.98 6.01
N ILE A 155 2.18 5.85 6.56
CA ILE A 155 2.80 4.56 6.35
C ILE A 155 1.70 3.57 5.97
N ASP A 156 1.97 2.73 4.98
CA ASP A 156 1.11 1.61 4.67
C ASP A 156 1.92 0.34 4.50
N ILE A 157 1.33 -0.81 4.84
CA ILE A 157 1.99 -2.11 4.83
C ILE A 157 1.14 -3.06 4.00
N ALA A 158 1.73 -3.63 2.95
CA ALA A 158 1.07 -4.63 2.12
C ALA A 158 1.83 -5.96 2.17
N TYR A 159 1.07 -7.04 2.02
CA TYR A 159 1.57 -8.40 2.07
C TYR A 159 1.22 -9.15 0.79
N GLY A 160 2.19 -9.82 0.18
CA GLY A 160 1.96 -10.65 -1.01
C GLY A 160 2.97 -11.78 -1.16
N GLY A 161 2.48 -13.03 -1.17
CA GLY A 161 3.35 -14.20 -1.15
C GLY A 161 4.31 -14.18 0.04
N ILE A 162 5.61 -14.19 -0.22
CA ILE A 162 6.66 -14.13 0.81
C ILE A 162 7.08 -12.70 1.17
N TRP A 163 6.55 -11.68 0.46
CA TRP A 163 7.00 -10.31 0.58
C TRP A 163 6.14 -9.50 1.56
N ILE A 164 6.81 -8.63 2.27
CA ILE A 164 6.25 -7.51 3.02
C ILE A 164 6.76 -6.26 2.33
N VAL A 165 5.84 -5.35 2.01
CA VAL A 165 6.16 -4.04 1.43
C VAL A 165 5.67 -2.97 2.38
N VAL A 166 6.57 -2.07 2.77
CA VAL A 166 6.26 -0.89 3.58
C VAL A 166 6.49 0.34 2.72
N GLY A 167 5.49 1.20 2.64
CA GLY A 167 5.57 2.50 1.98
C GLY A 167 5.48 3.63 2.98
N VAL A 168 6.27 4.68 2.78
CA VAL A 168 6.28 5.89 3.61
C VAL A 168 6.26 7.11 2.71
N ALA A 169 5.35 8.04 2.99
CA ALA A 169 5.20 9.31 2.27
C ALA A 169 4.73 10.42 3.20
N SER A 170 4.85 11.68 2.76
CA SER A 170 4.27 12.83 3.45
C SER A 170 2.75 12.97 3.23
N ALA A 171 2.23 12.41 2.15
CA ALA A 171 0.80 12.41 1.81
C ALA A 171 0.16 11.03 2.04
N THR A 172 -1.16 10.98 1.96
CA THR A 172 -1.92 9.73 2.03
C THR A 172 -1.48 8.79 0.92
N LEU A 173 -1.22 7.53 1.29
CA LEU A 173 -0.88 6.47 0.36
C LEU A 173 -1.67 5.20 0.67
N GLY A 174 -1.76 4.31 -0.32
CA GLY A 174 -2.27 2.96 -0.16
C GLY A 174 -1.43 1.99 -1.00
N LEU A 175 -1.03 0.87 -0.41
CA LEU A 175 -0.27 -0.20 -1.04
C LEU A 175 -1.16 -1.40 -1.31
N SER A 176 -0.91 -2.09 -2.41
CA SER A 176 -1.49 -3.40 -2.67
C SER A 176 -0.47 -4.33 -3.31
N VAL A 177 -0.43 -5.57 -2.86
CA VAL A 177 0.42 -6.64 -3.41
C VAL A 177 -0.45 -7.85 -3.71
N VAL A 178 -0.54 -8.21 -4.97
CA VAL A 178 -1.30 -9.36 -5.46
C VAL A 178 -0.31 -10.49 -5.78
N ALA A 179 -0.47 -11.59 -5.08
CA ALA A 179 0.25 -12.83 -5.34
C ALA A 179 -0.70 -13.86 -5.97
N PRO A 180 -0.21 -14.75 -6.83
CA PRO A 180 -1.02 -15.85 -7.36
C PRO A 180 -1.57 -16.69 -6.21
N SER A 181 -2.86 -16.99 -6.25
CA SER A 181 -3.47 -17.94 -5.32
C SER A 181 -3.15 -19.36 -5.73
N PRO A 182 -2.78 -20.26 -4.79
CA PRO A 182 -2.73 -21.67 -5.07
C PRO A 182 -4.11 -22.16 -5.54
N GLY A 183 -4.20 -22.71 -6.76
CA GLY A 183 -5.48 -23.18 -7.33
C GLY A 183 -6.32 -22.11 -8.02
N ALA A 184 -5.83 -20.88 -8.17
CA ALA A 184 -6.48 -19.90 -9.04
C ALA A 184 -6.50 -20.45 -10.48
N ALA A 185 -7.67 -20.35 -11.13
CA ALA A 185 -7.88 -20.77 -12.49
C ALA A 185 -6.80 -20.16 -13.43
N LEU A 186 -6.55 -20.83 -14.54
CA LEU A 186 -5.62 -20.42 -15.61
C LEU A 186 -5.85 -18.99 -16.15
N ASP A 187 -6.95 -18.35 -15.73
CA ASP A 187 -7.42 -17.04 -16.20
C ASP A 187 -6.79 -15.82 -15.51
N ASP A 188 -5.89 -16.03 -14.53
CA ASP A 188 -5.26 -14.90 -13.81
C ASP A 188 -4.10 -14.31 -14.64
N THR A 189 -4.45 -13.56 -15.67
CA THR A 189 -3.46 -12.92 -16.54
C THR A 189 -2.60 -11.90 -15.77
N PRO A 190 -1.36 -11.64 -16.24
CA PRO A 190 -0.53 -10.59 -15.65
C PRO A 190 -1.19 -9.22 -15.62
N GLN A 191 -2.03 -8.93 -16.61
CA GLN A 191 -2.78 -7.68 -16.72
C GLN A 191 -3.89 -7.60 -15.68
N GLU A 192 -4.63 -8.69 -15.46
CA GLU A 192 -5.66 -8.75 -14.44
C GLU A 192 -5.08 -8.60 -13.03
N SER A 193 -3.97 -9.28 -12.75
CA SER A 193 -3.25 -9.15 -11.48
C SER A 193 -2.73 -7.72 -11.27
N ARG A 194 -2.28 -7.03 -12.34
CA ARG A 194 -1.86 -5.63 -12.31
C ARG A 194 -3.06 -4.73 -11.99
N ARG A 195 -4.17 -4.91 -12.69
CA ARG A 195 -5.43 -4.16 -12.48
C ARG A 195 -5.91 -4.29 -11.04
N ARG A 196 -5.92 -5.50 -10.49
CA ARG A 196 -6.28 -5.75 -9.09
C ARG A 196 -5.32 -5.08 -8.10
N ALA A 197 -4.02 -5.07 -8.38
CA ALA A 197 -3.05 -4.38 -7.54
C ALA A 197 -3.30 -2.86 -7.53
N ARG A 198 -3.53 -2.25 -8.69
CA ARG A 198 -3.85 -0.82 -8.81
C ARG A 198 -5.16 -0.46 -8.09
N TYR A 199 -6.22 -1.22 -8.34
CA TYR A 199 -7.51 -1.02 -7.68
C TYR A 199 -7.38 -1.18 -6.16
N GLY A 200 -6.73 -2.25 -5.70
CA GLY A 200 -6.51 -2.48 -4.29
C GLY A 200 -5.68 -1.37 -3.62
N SER A 201 -4.71 -0.78 -4.32
CA SER A 201 -3.95 0.35 -3.78
C SER A 201 -4.82 1.61 -3.61
N LEU A 202 -5.72 1.88 -4.54
CA LEU A 202 -6.71 2.97 -4.42
C LEU A 202 -7.70 2.70 -3.28
N CYS A 203 -8.28 1.49 -3.20
CA CYS A 203 -9.15 1.11 -2.10
C CYS A 203 -8.47 1.28 -0.74
N ASN A 204 -7.21 0.85 -0.63
CA ASN A 204 -6.44 1.00 0.60
C ASN A 204 -6.15 2.48 0.90
N ALA A 205 -5.88 3.29 -0.10
CA ALA A 205 -5.66 4.72 0.06
C ALA A 205 -6.92 5.46 0.51
N LEU A 206 -8.05 5.18 -0.14
CA LEU A 206 -9.35 5.81 0.09
C LEU A 206 -10.10 5.23 1.30
N ARG A 207 -9.80 3.97 1.70
CA ARG A 207 -10.48 3.17 2.74
C ARG A 207 -11.87 2.68 2.37
N TYR A 208 -12.23 2.70 1.12
CA TYR A 208 -13.44 2.11 0.58
C TYR A 208 -13.19 1.74 -0.89
N ALA A 209 -14.12 0.98 -1.45
CA ALA A 209 -14.10 0.62 -2.87
C ALA A 209 -14.81 1.73 -3.66
N PRO A 210 -14.09 2.58 -4.40
CA PRO A 210 -14.71 3.63 -5.18
C PRO A 210 -15.53 3.01 -6.31
N ALA A 211 -16.83 3.30 -6.32
CA ALA A 211 -17.78 2.77 -7.30
C ALA A 211 -17.67 3.45 -8.68
N ASP A 212 -17.09 4.64 -8.71
CA ASP A 212 -16.93 5.48 -9.88
C ASP A 212 -15.69 5.15 -10.73
N ILE A 213 -14.80 4.26 -10.25
CA ILE A 213 -13.65 3.81 -11.02
C ILE A 213 -14.07 2.69 -11.98
N ASP A 214 -14.09 3.02 -13.26
CA ASP A 214 -14.12 2.00 -14.30
C ASP A 214 -12.80 1.22 -14.25
N LEU A 215 -12.91 -0.08 -13.99
CA LEU A 215 -11.75 -0.99 -13.96
C LEU A 215 -10.97 -1.00 -15.28
N CYS A 216 -11.59 -0.63 -16.40
CA CYS A 216 -10.93 -0.48 -17.69
C CYS A 216 -9.90 0.63 -17.66
N LEU A 217 -10.10 1.71 -16.90
CA LEU A 217 -9.13 2.79 -16.75
C LEU A 217 -7.82 2.33 -16.10
N LEU A 218 -7.89 1.28 -15.27
CA LEU A 218 -6.73 0.69 -14.61
C LEU A 218 -5.93 -0.28 -15.50
N SER A 219 -6.39 -0.52 -16.72
CA SER A 219 -5.79 -1.49 -17.67
C SER A 219 -4.67 -0.90 -18.53
N SER A 220 -4.32 0.39 -18.34
CA SER A 220 -3.23 1.05 -19.05
C SER A 220 -1.90 0.30 -18.92
N ASP A 221 -1.12 0.24 -20.00
CA ASP A 221 0.25 -0.33 -19.99
C ASP A 221 1.29 0.60 -19.36
N ALA A 222 0.95 1.87 -19.14
CA ALA A 222 1.82 2.79 -18.43
C ALA A 222 2.09 2.34 -17.00
N THR A 223 3.33 2.46 -16.55
CA THR A 223 3.73 2.11 -15.17
C THR A 223 3.31 3.15 -14.13
N ALA A 224 3.00 4.36 -14.58
CA ALA A 224 2.46 5.45 -13.77
C ALA A 224 1.21 6.01 -14.44
N SER A 225 0.17 6.23 -13.66
CA SER A 225 -1.10 6.81 -14.11
C SER A 225 -1.63 7.77 -13.06
N ALA A 226 -2.39 8.77 -13.46
CA ALA A 226 -3.13 9.61 -12.54
C ALA A 226 -4.62 9.58 -12.89
N PHE A 227 -5.44 9.67 -11.85
CA PHE A 227 -6.89 9.62 -11.93
C PHE A 227 -7.46 10.82 -11.19
N ASP A 228 -8.43 11.48 -11.79
CA ASP A 228 -9.26 12.46 -11.11
C ASP A 228 -10.56 11.77 -10.67
N LEU A 229 -10.72 11.62 -9.37
CA LEU A 229 -11.90 10.99 -8.76
C LEU A 229 -12.85 12.09 -8.31
N ALA A 230 -14.08 12.04 -8.75
CA ALA A 230 -15.08 13.12 -8.61
C ALA A 230 -15.20 13.71 -7.20
N GLU A 231 -15.12 12.86 -6.16
CA GLU A 231 -15.28 13.29 -4.76
C GLU A 231 -13.96 13.33 -3.98
N HIS A 232 -12.85 12.80 -4.56
CA HIS A 232 -11.61 12.57 -3.84
C HIS A 232 -10.40 13.24 -4.47
N GLY A 233 -10.62 14.01 -5.55
CA GLY A 233 -9.57 14.71 -6.26
C GLY A 233 -8.58 13.78 -6.96
N GLN A 234 -7.37 14.27 -7.15
CA GLN A 234 -6.37 13.61 -7.98
C GLN A 234 -5.59 12.54 -7.20
N TRP A 235 -5.49 11.35 -7.79
CA TRP A 235 -4.72 10.21 -7.28
C TRP A 235 -3.71 9.72 -8.30
N HIS A 236 -2.50 9.44 -7.84
CA HIS A 236 -1.40 8.93 -8.65
C HIS A 236 -1.16 7.47 -8.30
N VAL A 237 -1.22 6.60 -9.30
CA VAL A 237 -1.00 5.16 -9.15
C VAL A 237 0.28 4.77 -9.86
N LEU A 238 1.16 4.09 -9.14
CA LEU A 238 2.44 3.63 -9.62
C LEU A 238 2.55 2.12 -9.45
N ASP A 239 2.87 1.40 -10.53
CA ASP A 239 3.21 -0.01 -10.46
C ASP A 239 4.57 -0.19 -9.79
N LEU A 240 4.67 -1.15 -8.89
CA LEU A 240 5.93 -1.49 -8.24
C LEU A 240 6.55 -2.72 -8.91
N PRO A 241 7.85 -2.68 -9.24
CA PRO A 241 8.50 -3.79 -9.91
C PRO A 241 8.67 -4.97 -8.95
N MET A 242 7.88 -6.00 -9.14
CA MET A 242 7.96 -7.24 -8.39
C MET A 242 8.42 -8.40 -9.27
N SER A 243 9.10 -9.38 -8.66
CA SER A 243 9.59 -10.55 -9.38
C SER A 243 8.50 -11.59 -9.65
N GLY A 244 8.60 -12.28 -10.76
CA GLY A 244 7.70 -13.39 -11.13
C GLY A 244 6.28 -12.92 -11.42
N LYS A 245 5.30 -13.67 -10.92
CA LYS A 245 3.87 -13.40 -11.13
C LYS A 245 3.26 -12.44 -10.12
N ILE A 246 4.03 -11.96 -9.13
CA ILE A 246 3.54 -11.00 -8.15
C ILE A 246 3.41 -9.63 -8.81
N ARG A 247 2.31 -8.94 -8.53
CA ARG A 247 2.07 -7.55 -8.94
C ARG A 247 1.83 -6.70 -7.72
N ALA A 248 2.33 -5.48 -7.77
CA ALA A 248 2.12 -4.52 -6.68
C ALA A 248 1.92 -3.12 -7.25
N ALA A 249 1.16 -2.32 -6.53
CA ALA A 249 0.95 -0.92 -6.86
C ALA A 249 0.87 -0.09 -5.59
N VAL A 250 1.14 1.20 -5.74
CA VAL A 250 0.92 2.22 -4.71
C VAL A 250 0.08 3.34 -5.29
N ALA A 251 -0.92 3.79 -4.55
CA ALA A 251 -1.71 4.98 -4.84
C ALA A 251 -1.35 6.10 -3.86
N LEU A 252 -1.18 7.33 -4.34
CA LEU A 252 -0.84 8.50 -3.54
C LEU A 252 -1.73 9.68 -3.89
N ALA A 253 -2.07 10.50 -2.89
CA ALA A 253 -2.83 11.75 -3.05
C ALA A 253 -1.97 12.91 -3.58
N GLN A 254 -0.78 12.66 -4.07
CA GLN A 254 0.13 13.64 -4.66
C GLN A 254 0.97 13.02 -5.78
N PRO A 255 1.45 13.80 -6.76
CA PRO A 255 2.40 13.32 -7.76
C PRO A 255 3.69 12.87 -7.10
N VAL A 256 4.31 11.81 -7.68
CA VAL A 256 5.59 11.27 -7.23
C VAL A 256 6.63 11.53 -8.29
N THR A 257 7.73 12.15 -7.90
CA THR A 257 8.89 12.41 -8.78
C THR A 257 10.08 11.52 -8.44
N HIS A 258 10.23 11.11 -7.19
CA HIS A 258 11.33 10.28 -6.73
C HIS A 258 10.83 9.12 -5.86
N VAL A 259 11.36 7.93 -6.11
CA VAL A 259 11.12 6.73 -5.31
C VAL A 259 12.44 6.20 -4.79
N HIS A 260 12.62 6.18 -3.47
CA HIS A 260 13.72 5.48 -2.81
C HIS A 260 13.28 4.08 -2.43
N ALA A 261 13.83 3.05 -3.09
CA ALA A 261 13.38 1.67 -2.97
C ALA A 261 14.44 0.75 -2.37
N PHE A 262 14.22 0.30 -1.15
CA PHE A 262 15.12 -0.58 -0.39
C PHE A 262 14.72 -2.04 -0.58
N GLY A 263 15.69 -2.90 -0.95
CA GLY A 263 15.47 -4.32 -1.20
C GLY A 263 14.99 -4.65 -2.61
N TRP A 264 15.05 -3.71 -3.54
CA TRP A 264 14.87 -3.96 -4.97
C TRP A 264 16.23 -4.11 -5.67
N PRO A 265 16.35 -5.01 -6.67
CA PRO A 265 17.56 -5.13 -7.46
C PRO A 265 17.88 -3.82 -8.21
N LYS A 266 19.16 -3.50 -8.33
CA LYS A 266 19.61 -2.28 -9.02
C LYS A 266 19.27 -2.25 -10.52
N ALA A 267 18.97 -3.38 -11.14
CA ALA A 267 18.71 -3.52 -12.57
C ALA A 267 17.26 -3.25 -13.02
N LEU A 268 16.34 -2.96 -12.09
CA LEU A 268 14.96 -2.65 -12.44
C LEU A 268 14.83 -1.18 -12.82
N VAL A 269 15.04 -0.90 -14.11
CA VAL A 269 14.75 0.41 -14.71
C VAL A 269 13.26 0.46 -15.02
N PHE A 270 12.53 1.42 -14.45
CA PHE A 270 11.19 1.75 -14.90
C PHE A 270 11.26 2.17 -16.39
N GLY A 271 10.49 1.52 -17.24
CA GLY A 271 10.21 2.03 -18.57
C GLY A 271 10.99 1.44 -19.75
N LYS A 272 11.39 0.17 -19.72
CA LYS A 272 11.57 -0.55 -20.98
C LYS A 272 10.40 -1.51 -21.18
N PRO A 273 9.49 -1.22 -22.14
CA PRO A 273 8.56 -2.23 -22.60
C PRO A 273 9.36 -3.26 -23.41
N GLY A 274 9.29 -4.51 -23.06
CA GLY A 274 9.63 -5.66 -23.90
C GLY A 274 11.13 -5.87 -24.16
N ALA A 275 11.74 -6.79 -23.47
CA ALA A 275 12.72 -7.73 -24.01
C ALA A 275 12.22 -9.15 -23.69
#